data_2c17a965312524fe46db25f6d78857bc
#
_entry.id   2c17a965312524fe46db25f6d78857bc
#
_cell.length_a   1.000
_cell.length_b   1.000
_cell.length_c   1.000
_cell.angle_alpha   90.00
_cell.angle_beta   90.00
_cell.angle_gamma   90.00
#
_symmetry.space_group_name_H-M   'P 1'
#
loop_
_entity.id
_entity.type
_entity.pdbx_description
1 polymer ?
#
loop_
_entity_poly.entity_id
_entity_poly.type
_entity_poly.pdbx_seq_one_letter_code
_entity_poly.pdbx_strand_id
1 'polypeptide(L)'
;MGLFNLFFGRAGGDGTSAAQAVVVKSISQEYTWIKRYCPGFQLQTQALQDIEGKPYDILTLCNAVGEQRTIYFDISQFFGKF
;
A
#
# COMPACT_ATOMS: atom_id res chain seq x y z
N MET A 1 5.71 -9.30 -20.11
CA MET A 1 5.87 -8.92 -19.66
C MET A 1 6.50 -8.71 -18.49
N GLY A 2 7.21 -9.52 -18.08
CA GLY A 2 7.89 -9.36 -16.91
C GLY A 2 8.73 -8.14 -16.85
N LEU A 3 9.25 -7.80 -17.96
CA LEU A 3 10.08 -6.67 -18.03
C LEU A 3 9.40 -5.42 -17.60
N PHE A 4 8.21 -5.29 -18.04
CA PHE A 4 7.46 -4.14 -17.71
C PHE A 4 7.16 -4.13 -16.25
N ASN A 5 6.88 -5.26 -15.70
CA ASN A 5 6.62 -5.35 -14.32
C ASN A 5 7.80 -4.98 -13.49
N LEU A 6 8.97 -5.27 -13.96
CA LEU A 6 10.10 -4.89 -13.25
C LEU A 6 10.12 -3.45 -12.95
N PHE A 7 9.71 -2.68 -13.90
CA PHE A 7 9.78 -1.31 -13.79
C PHE A 7 8.97 -0.80 -12.69
N PHE A 8 7.81 -1.34 -12.46
CA PHE A 8 7.01 -0.94 -11.39
C PHE A 8 7.36 -1.67 -10.16
N GLY A 9 7.80 -2.86 -10.34
CA GLY A 9 8.06 -3.69 -9.22
C GLY A 9 9.05 -3.14 -8.27
N ARG A 10 9.82 -2.21 -8.72
CA ARG A 10 10.77 -1.72 -7.84
C ARG A 10 10.12 -1.04 -6.74
N ALA A 11 8.97 -0.56 -6.88
CA ALA A 11 8.29 0.11 -5.80
C ALA A 11 7.61 -0.89 -4.88
N GLY A 12 7.97 -2.15 -4.95
CA GLY A 12 7.37 -3.17 -4.14
C GLY A 12 6.37 -3.98 -4.94
N GLY A 13 5.50 -4.68 -4.27
CA GLY A 13 4.53 -5.55 -4.91
C GLY A 13 3.20 -4.89 -5.15
N ASP A 14 2.15 -5.70 -5.18
CA ASP A 14 0.81 -5.23 -5.48
C ASP A 14 0.03 -4.83 -4.23
N GLY A 15 0.65 -4.90 -3.06
CA GLY A 15 0.02 -4.45 -1.82
C GLY A 15 -0.87 -5.48 -1.13
N THR A 16 -0.98 -6.70 -1.65
CA THR A 16 -1.93 -7.65 -1.11
C THR A 16 -1.45 -8.36 0.16
N SER A 17 -0.19 -8.21 0.50
CA SER A 17 0.36 -8.82 1.72
C SER A 17 1.61 -8.07 2.12
N ALA A 18 2.14 -8.37 3.29
CA ALA A 18 3.39 -7.76 3.72
C ALA A 18 4.52 -8.09 2.76
N ALA A 19 4.55 -9.30 2.23
CA ALA A 19 5.58 -9.69 1.28
C ALA A 19 5.45 -8.95 -0.04
N GLN A 20 4.25 -8.52 -0.38
CA GLN A 20 3.97 -7.81 -1.61
C GLN A 20 3.64 -6.35 -1.35
N ALA A 21 4.11 -5.79 -0.24
CA ALA A 21 3.76 -4.44 0.13
C ALA A 21 4.28 -3.42 -0.88
N VAL A 22 3.52 -2.36 -1.04
CA VAL A 22 3.91 -1.25 -1.90
C VAL A 22 4.84 -0.34 -1.12
N VAL A 23 6.02 -0.09 -1.65
CA VAL A 23 6.99 0.78 -0.97
C VAL A 23 6.67 2.22 -1.30
N VAL A 24 6.44 3.03 -0.28
CA VAL A 24 6.13 4.44 -0.48
C VAL A 24 7.05 5.29 0.38
N LYS A 25 7.23 6.54 -0.01
CA LYS A 25 8.13 7.46 0.68
C LYS A 25 7.40 8.54 1.45
N SER A 26 6.09 8.55 1.40
CA SER A 26 5.28 9.54 2.11
C SER A 26 3.84 9.06 2.19
N ILE A 27 3.09 9.67 3.11
CA ILE A 27 1.66 9.37 3.23
C ILE A 27 0.93 9.74 1.95
N SER A 28 1.30 10.84 1.34
CA SER A 28 0.59 11.27 0.12
C SER A 28 0.78 10.25 -1.00
N GLN A 29 1.89 9.53 -1.02
CA GLN A 29 2.09 8.51 -2.04
C GLN A 29 1.14 7.34 -1.85
N GLU A 30 0.73 7.05 -0.61
CA GLU A 30 -0.26 6.00 -0.36
C GLU A 30 -1.56 6.34 -1.08
N TYR A 31 -2.02 7.58 -0.90
CA TYR A 31 -3.29 7.98 -1.49
C TYR A 31 -3.21 8.12 -3.00
N THR A 32 -2.09 8.55 -3.52
CA THR A 32 -1.88 8.60 -4.95
C THR A 32 -1.96 7.20 -5.54
N TRP A 33 -1.35 6.22 -4.86
CA TRP A 33 -1.37 4.84 -5.30
C TRP A 33 -2.80 4.29 -5.31
N ILE A 34 -3.54 4.57 -4.24
CA ILE A 34 -4.91 4.12 -4.16
C ILE A 34 -5.78 4.68 -5.27
N LYS A 35 -5.63 5.96 -5.55
CA LYS A 35 -6.39 6.57 -6.61
C LYS A 35 -6.10 5.94 -7.95
N ARG A 36 -4.85 5.57 -8.16
CA ARG A 36 -4.45 5.02 -9.44
C ARG A 36 -4.86 3.57 -9.61
N TYR A 37 -4.69 2.76 -8.57
CA TYR A 37 -4.87 1.32 -8.69
C TYR A 37 -6.14 0.78 -8.06
N CYS A 38 -6.84 1.58 -7.28
CA CYS A 38 -8.09 1.19 -6.65
C CYS A 38 -9.15 2.25 -6.87
N PRO A 39 -9.45 2.59 -8.13
CA PRO A 39 -10.44 3.64 -8.39
C PRO A 39 -11.80 3.23 -7.85
N GLY A 40 -12.51 4.18 -7.27
CA GLY A 40 -13.82 3.90 -6.72
C GLY A 40 -13.81 3.35 -5.30
N PHE A 41 -12.63 3.07 -4.75
CA PHE A 41 -12.54 2.61 -3.37
C PHE A 41 -12.21 3.78 -2.45
N GLN A 42 -12.70 3.71 -1.23
CA GLN A 42 -12.45 4.73 -0.22
C GLN A 42 -11.88 4.06 1.01
N LEU A 43 -11.12 4.82 1.78
CA LEU A 43 -10.51 4.31 2.99
C LEU A 43 -11.58 4.00 4.02
N GLN A 44 -11.57 2.80 4.55
CA GLN A 44 -12.49 2.39 5.59
C GLN A 44 -11.78 2.35 6.93
N THR A 45 -10.65 1.67 7.03
CA THR A 45 -9.85 1.62 8.25
C THR A 45 -8.37 1.64 7.90
N GLN A 46 -7.59 1.97 8.91
CA GLN A 46 -6.15 2.06 8.76
C GLN A 46 -5.50 1.51 10.02
N ALA A 47 -4.46 0.72 9.87
CA ALA A 47 -3.74 0.14 10.99
C ALA A 47 -2.25 0.24 10.75
N LEU A 48 -1.51 0.65 11.77
CA LEU A 48 -0.08 0.70 11.71
C LEU A 48 0.43 -0.56 12.40
N GLN A 49 1.20 -1.36 11.72
CA GLN A 49 1.71 -2.60 12.28
C GLN A 49 3.17 -2.81 12.01
N ASP A 50 3.86 -3.40 12.98
CA ASP A 50 5.23 -3.81 12.81
C ASP A 50 5.19 -5.31 12.52
N ILE A 51 5.72 -5.70 11.37
CA ILE A 51 5.76 -7.11 10.99
C ILE A 51 7.21 -7.46 10.73
N GLU A 52 7.73 -8.34 11.56
CA GLU A 52 9.13 -8.77 11.46
C GLU A 52 10.10 -7.60 11.44
N GLY A 53 9.83 -6.63 12.31
CA GLY A 53 10.74 -5.49 12.46
C GLY A 53 10.58 -4.39 11.44
N LYS A 54 9.58 -4.47 10.59
CA LYS A 54 9.38 -3.47 9.56
C LYS A 54 7.99 -2.84 9.71
N PRO A 55 7.89 -1.51 9.62
CA PRO A 55 6.59 -0.86 9.81
C PRO A 55 5.77 -0.85 8.53
N TYR A 56 4.49 -1.15 8.67
CA TYR A 56 3.55 -1.15 7.56
C TYR A 56 2.33 -0.34 7.91
N ASP A 57 1.79 0.33 6.93
CA ASP A 57 0.51 1.01 7.03
C ASP A 57 -0.46 0.14 6.24
N ILE A 58 -1.44 -0.42 6.92
CA ILE A 58 -2.36 -1.38 6.31
C ILE A 58 -3.72 -0.73 6.19
N LEU A 59 -4.13 -0.47 4.97
CA LEU A 59 -5.37 0.23 4.71
C LEU A 59 -6.43 -0.73 4.19
N THR A 60 -7.60 -0.68 4.80
CA THR A 60 -8.75 -1.43 4.29
C THR A 60 -9.63 -0.46 3.54
N LEU A 61 -9.90 -0.78 2.30
CA LEU A 61 -10.68 0.06 1.39
C LEU A 61 -12.02 -0.61 1.09
N CYS A 62 -13.01 0.20 0.78
CA CYS A 62 -14.33 -0.30 0.48
C CYS A 62 -14.92 0.50 -0.68
N ASN A 63 -15.64 -0.15 -1.57
CA ASN A 63 -16.29 0.56 -2.67
C ASN A 63 -17.80 0.63 -2.47
N ALA A 64 -18.49 1.23 -3.41
CA ALA A 64 -19.93 1.49 -3.28
C ALA A 64 -20.78 0.22 -3.22
N VAL A 65 -20.29 -0.89 -3.75
CA VAL A 65 -21.05 -2.13 -3.71
C VAL A 65 -20.61 -3.05 -2.57
N GLY A 66 -19.79 -2.54 -1.68
CA GLY A 66 -19.41 -3.29 -0.48
C GLY A 66 -18.20 -4.20 -0.63
N GLU A 67 -17.51 -4.13 -1.75
CA GLU A 67 -16.29 -4.90 -1.89
C GLU A 67 -15.19 -4.27 -1.05
N GLN A 68 -14.36 -5.09 -0.46
CA GLN A 68 -13.26 -4.62 0.37
C GLN A 68 -11.93 -5.06 -0.20
N ARG A 69 -10.91 -4.21 -0.02
CA ARG A 69 -9.53 -4.54 -0.35
C ARG A 69 -8.65 -4.11 0.79
N THR A 70 -7.65 -4.92 1.10
CA THR A 70 -6.66 -4.54 2.10
C THR A 70 -5.35 -4.36 1.38
N ILE A 71 -4.74 -3.19 1.57
CA ILE A 71 -3.48 -2.85 0.90
C ILE A 71 -2.42 -2.60 1.95
N TYR A 72 -1.27 -3.25 1.77
CA TYR A 72 -0.12 -3.10 2.65
C TYR A 72 0.87 -2.12 2.04
N PHE A 73 1.21 -1.08 2.79
CA PHE A 73 2.25 -0.13 2.38
C PHE A 73 3.44 -0.26 3.30
N ASP A 74 4.61 -0.44 2.70
CA ASP A 74 5.86 -0.47 3.44
C ASP A 74 6.27 0.97 3.65
N ILE A 75 6.25 1.44 4.90
CA ILE A 75 6.54 2.82 5.21
C ILE A 75 7.90 2.97 5.92
N SER A 76 8.75 1.97 5.80
CA SER A 76 10.03 2.00 6.49
C SER A 76 10.93 3.13 6.05
N GLN A 77 10.68 3.71 4.89
CA GLN A 77 11.53 4.78 4.40
C GLN A 77 11.28 6.11 5.09
N PHE A 78 10.15 6.30 5.73
CA PHE A 78 9.88 7.57 6.40
C PHE A 78 9.32 7.43 7.81
N PHE A 79 8.84 6.26 8.20
CA PHE A 79 8.25 6.10 9.51
C PHE A 79 9.32 6.26 10.59
N GLY A 80 9.06 7.16 11.54
CA GLY A 80 9.99 7.39 12.63
C GLY A 80 11.21 8.20 12.26
N LYS A 81 11.23 8.77 11.07
CA LYS A 81 12.37 9.55 10.62
C LYS A 81 12.01 11.01 10.47
N PHE A 82 11.64 11.61 11.55
CA PHE A 82 11.21 13.00 11.54
C PHE A 82 12.27 13.95 12.06
#